data_e709ace3d960882a5db9373cff8c43f7
#
_entry.id   e709ace3d960882a5db9373cff8c43f7
#
_cell.length_a   1.000
_cell.length_b   1.000
_cell.length_c   1.000
_cell.angle_alpha   90.00
_cell.angle_beta   90.00
_cell.angle_gamma   90.00
#
_symmetry.space_group_name_H-M   'P 1'
#
loop_
_entity.id
_entity.type
_entity.pdbx_description
1 polymer ?
#
loop_
_entity_poly.entity_id
_entity_poly.type
_entity_poly.pdbx_seq_one_letter_code
_entity_poly.pdbx_strand_id
1 'polypeptide(L)'
;MKIAVMGYGTIGSGVVEVLEINKEKIAKRAGEPIEVKYVLDLREFPGTPIENKIVHDYKVIAEDPEIGIVVETMGGVEPAFTFVKAMLEAGKQVATSNKNLVAAKGAELIKVARDHGVNFQFEASVGGGIPIIRPLNKCLTADEIEEITGILNGTTNYMLTKMTEEGADFDEVLKDAQDKGYAEKDPTADIEGYDPCRKIAILTSLVAGQQVDFEDIHCEGITKITPEDIKYAKAMHRAIKLLASSRKVGDSYTCLVAPYMIDDTHPLSGVNGVFNGVFLRGNVLGDAMFYGSGAGKLPTASAVVTDVVDMTKHQNTNIYIDWKPEKLTLVSYDDSVNSFFVRTDSPKSEVEAVFGHVDYIEDVVDGEYAFTTGDMTEKDFADKASKINVINRIRL
;
A
#
# COMPACT_ATOMS: atom_id res chain seq x y z
N MET A 1 18.20 19.56 -15.98
CA MET A 1 18.24 18.09 -15.75
C MET A 1 17.55 17.39 -16.90
N LYS A 2 18.22 16.48 -17.60
CA LYS A 2 17.59 15.61 -18.61
C LYS A 2 17.23 14.27 -17.98
N ILE A 3 16.02 13.81 -18.24
CA ILE A 3 15.48 12.56 -17.69
C ILE A 3 15.00 11.62 -18.80
N ALA A 4 14.90 10.34 -18.48
CA ALA A 4 14.21 9.36 -19.32
C ALA A 4 13.03 8.74 -18.55
N VAL A 5 11.99 8.33 -19.28
CA VAL A 5 10.82 7.62 -18.73
C VAL A 5 10.76 6.23 -19.33
N MET A 6 10.83 5.19 -18.52
CA MET A 6 10.69 3.78 -18.92
C MET A 6 9.26 3.32 -18.67
N GLY A 7 8.51 3.06 -19.75
CA GLY A 7 7.09 2.77 -19.75
C GLY A 7 6.24 4.03 -19.95
N TYR A 8 5.47 4.09 -21.04
CA TYR A 8 4.56 5.19 -21.35
C TYR A 8 3.09 4.73 -21.27
N GLY A 9 2.78 4.06 -20.17
CA GLY A 9 1.42 3.72 -19.76
C GLY A 9 0.74 4.88 -19.03
N THR A 10 -0.23 4.57 -18.20
CA THR A 10 -0.99 5.56 -17.41
C THR A 10 -0.08 6.47 -16.59
N ILE A 11 0.86 5.89 -15.85
CA ILE A 11 1.72 6.67 -14.94
C ILE A 11 2.81 7.41 -15.71
N GLY A 12 3.49 6.76 -16.65
CA GLY A 12 4.56 7.40 -17.44
C GLY A 12 4.06 8.58 -18.26
N SER A 13 2.90 8.44 -18.91
CA SER A 13 2.26 9.57 -19.59
C SER A 13 1.84 10.69 -18.60
N GLY A 14 1.40 10.31 -17.40
CA GLY A 14 1.11 11.25 -16.33
C GLY A 14 2.34 12.03 -15.87
N VAL A 15 3.51 11.39 -15.77
CA VAL A 15 4.78 12.05 -15.42
C VAL A 15 5.12 13.15 -16.43
N VAL A 16 5.04 12.82 -17.74
CA VAL A 16 5.25 13.81 -18.82
C VAL A 16 4.25 14.97 -18.71
N GLU A 17 2.98 14.66 -18.44
CA GLU A 17 1.92 15.66 -18.29
C GLU A 17 2.14 16.56 -17.07
N VAL A 18 2.48 16.03 -15.90
CA VAL A 18 2.76 16.82 -14.68
C VAL A 18 3.96 17.74 -14.88
N LEU A 19 5.02 17.25 -15.55
CA LEU A 19 6.20 18.05 -15.88
C LEU A 19 5.83 19.26 -16.78
N GLU A 20 4.90 19.09 -17.71
CA GLU A 20 4.46 20.20 -18.60
C GLU A 20 3.49 21.15 -17.86
N ILE A 21 2.48 20.62 -17.14
CA ILE A 21 1.50 21.44 -16.42
C ILE A 21 2.18 22.39 -15.40
N ASN A 22 3.18 21.89 -14.67
CA ASN A 22 3.83 22.64 -13.58
C ASN A 22 5.28 23.02 -13.90
N LYS A 23 5.67 23.08 -15.17
CA LYS A 23 7.04 23.24 -15.67
C LYS A 23 7.84 24.33 -14.96
N GLU A 24 7.33 25.57 -14.93
CA GLU A 24 8.02 26.69 -14.30
C GLU A 24 8.18 26.52 -12.79
N LYS A 25 7.12 26.02 -12.13
CA LYS A 25 7.13 25.79 -10.69
C LYS A 25 8.09 24.65 -10.29
N ILE A 26 8.12 23.59 -11.09
CA ILE A 26 9.04 22.46 -10.92
C ILE A 26 10.48 22.95 -11.11
N ALA A 27 10.78 23.68 -12.21
CA ALA A 27 12.12 24.22 -12.47
C ALA A 27 12.61 25.10 -11.32
N LYS A 28 11.74 26.01 -10.81
CA LYS A 28 12.06 26.85 -9.66
C LYS A 28 12.39 26.04 -8.40
N ARG A 29 11.67 24.96 -8.14
CA ARG A 29 11.88 24.10 -6.96
C ARG A 29 13.08 23.17 -7.11
N ALA A 30 13.32 22.68 -8.32
CA ALA A 30 14.48 21.82 -8.63
C ALA A 30 15.80 22.61 -8.71
N GLY A 31 15.71 23.94 -8.99
CA GLY A 31 16.86 24.81 -9.24
C GLY A 31 17.28 24.87 -10.71
N GLU A 32 16.71 24.02 -11.56
CA GLU A 32 16.96 23.95 -13.00
C GLU A 32 15.74 23.36 -13.74
N PRO A 33 15.59 23.58 -15.06
CA PRO A 33 14.57 22.91 -15.87
C PRO A 33 14.77 21.39 -15.88
N ILE A 34 13.64 20.65 -15.86
CA ILE A 34 13.61 19.19 -16.03
C ILE A 34 12.98 18.87 -17.35
N GLU A 35 13.68 18.14 -18.22
CA GLU A 35 13.28 17.82 -19.59
C GLU A 35 13.32 16.32 -19.85
N VAL A 36 12.24 15.77 -20.41
CA VAL A 36 12.18 14.39 -20.89
C VAL A 36 12.92 14.31 -22.22
N LYS A 37 14.07 13.60 -22.23
CA LYS A 37 14.86 13.35 -23.44
C LYS A 37 14.44 12.06 -24.14
N TYR A 38 14.23 10.98 -23.39
CA TYR A 38 13.83 9.68 -23.91
C TYR A 38 12.60 9.12 -23.21
N VAL A 39 11.84 8.34 -23.97
CA VAL A 39 10.76 7.48 -23.47
C VAL A 39 11.03 6.07 -23.98
N LEU A 40 11.25 5.10 -23.10
CA LEU A 40 11.39 3.69 -23.43
C LEU A 40 10.01 3.04 -23.44
N ASP A 41 9.55 2.57 -24.58
CA ASP A 41 8.33 1.77 -24.70
C ASP A 41 8.46 0.85 -25.93
N LEU A 42 7.71 -0.25 -25.94
CA LEU A 42 7.64 -1.16 -27.11
C LEU A 42 6.73 -0.62 -28.21
N ARG A 43 5.86 0.32 -27.88
CA ARG A 43 4.87 0.93 -28.77
C ARG A 43 5.40 2.23 -29.35
N GLU A 44 4.85 2.60 -30.51
CA GLU A 44 5.00 3.92 -31.10
C GLU A 44 3.83 4.83 -30.71
N PHE A 45 4.06 6.14 -30.66
CA PHE A 45 3.06 7.13 -30.26
C PHE A 45 3.01 8.29 -31.28
N PRO A 46 2.60 8.02 -32.55
CA PRO A 46 2.59 9.02 -33.60
C PRO A 46 1.63 10.18 -33.28
N GLY A 47 2.02 11.40 -33.63
CA GLY A 47 1.25 12.62 -33.40
C GLY A 47 1.25 13.10 -31.95
N THR A 48 2.03 12.48 -31.05
CA THR A 48 2.16 12.92 -29.65
C THR A 48 3.45 13.73 -29.45
N PRO A 49 3.53 14.54 -28.37
CA PRO A 49 4.75 15.30 -28.06
C PRO A 49 6.00 14.46 -27.79
N ILE A 50 5.84 13.15 -27.62
CA ILE A 50 6.94 12.22 -27.34
C ILE A 50 7.36 11.39 -28.55
N GLU A 51 6.72 11.54 -29.71
CA GLU A 51 6.98 10.75 -30.91
C GLU A 51 8.48 10.63 -31.24
N ASN A 52 9.20 11.74 -31.23
CA ASN A 52 10.62 11.79 -31.55
C ASN A 52 11.54 11.47 -30.34
N LYS A 53 10.98 11.02 -29.21
CA LYS A 53 11.72 10.67 -27.97
C LYS A 53 11.68 9.18 -27.68
N ILE A 54 10.96 8.39 -28.48
CA ILE A 54 10.80 6.95 -28.30
C ILE A 54 12.12 6.25 -28.59
N VAL A 55 12.48 5.37 -27.66
CA VAL A 55 13.58 4.40 -27.80
C VAL A 55 13.08 3.02 -27.38
N HIS A 56 13.65 1.96 -27.99
CA HIS A 56 13.23 0.58 -27.75
C HIS A 56 14.30 -0.25 -27.02
N ASP A 57 15.48 0.31 -26.82
CA ASP A 57 16.58 -0.33 -26.08
C ASP A 57 16.98 0.55 -24.90
N TYR A 58 16.90 -0.01 -23.67
CA TYR A 58 17.29 0.69 -22.46
C TYR A 58 18.77 1.09 -22.43
N LYS A 59 19.62 0.43 -23.20
CA LYS A 59 21.05 0.76 -23.32
C LYS A 59 21.27 2.16 -23.87
N VAL A 60 20.42 2.64 -24.77
CA VAL A 60 20.46 4.02 -25.28
C VAL A 60 20.38 5.02 -24.12
N ILE A 61 19.56 4.72 -23.11
CA ILE A 61 19.42 5.55 -21.90
C ILE A 61 20.63 5.38 -20.99
N ALA A 62 21.05 4.12 -20.78
CA ALA A 62 22.16 3.81 -19.87
C ALA A 62 23.49 4.45 -20.33
N GLU A 63 23.76 4.47 -21.62
CA GLU A 63 25.00 4.95 -22.22
C GLU A 63 25.02 6.47 -22.46
N ASP A 64 23.88 7.15 -22.40
CA ASP A 64 23.81 8.60 -22.63
C ASP A 64 24.23 9.39 -21.38
N PRO A 65 25.37 10.11 -21.42
CA PRO A 65 25.86 10.85 -20.25
C PRO A 65 25.01 12.08 -19.89
N GLU A 66 24.13 12.54 -20.76
CA GLU A 66 23.24 13.67 -20.45
C GLU A 66 22.03 13.26 -19.58
N ILE A 67 21.72 11.98 -19.50
CA ILE A 67 20.62 11.48 -18.66
C ILE A 67 21.13 11.35 -17.22
N GLY A 68 20.58 12.14 -16.31
CA GLY A 68 20.91 12.09 -14.90
C GLY A 68 19.89 11.28 -14.07
N ILE A 69 18.62 11.27 -14.47
CA ILE A 69 17.53 10.60 -13.73
C ILE A 69 16.70 9.76 -14.70
N VAL A 70 16.31 8.57 -14.23
CA VAL A 70 15.40 7.68 -14.96
C VAL A 70 14.14 7.44 -14.10
N VAL A 71 12.99 7.53 -14.73
CA VAL A 71 11.68 7.21 -14.14
C VAL A 71 11.24 5.85 -14.64
N GLU A 72 10.96 4.90 -13.77
CA GLU A 72 10.45 3.57 -14.09
C GLU A 72 8.96 3.47 -13.73
N THR A 73 8.12 3.13 -14.73
CA THR A 73 6.67 2.99 -14.60
C THR A 73 6.13 1.80 -15.42
N MET A 74 6.94 0.76 -15.62
CA MET A 74 6.58 -0.40 -16.44
C MET A 74 5.68 -1.39 -15.72
N GLY A 75 5.90 -1.55 -14.41
CA GLY A 75 5.20 -2.56 -13.60
C GLY A 75 5.85 -3.96 -13.68
N GLY A 76 5.43 -4.86 -12.77
CA GLY A 76 6.05 -6.19 -12.63
C GLY A 76 7.45 -6.14 -12.01
N VAL A 77 8.09 -7.29 -11.81
CA VAL A 77 9.46 -7.36 -11.27
C VAL A 77 10.47 -7.38 -12.42
N GLU A 78 10.26 -8.22 -13.42
CA GLU A 78 11.06 -8.24 -14.64
C GLU A 78 10.23 -7.74 -15.83
N PRO A 79 10.82 -6.98 -16.77
CA PRO A 79 12.24 -6.61 -16.90
C PRO A 79 12.64 -5.36 -16.09
N ALA A 80 11.75 -4.81 -15.23
CA ALA A 80 11.99 -3.56 -14.51
C ALA A 80 13.25 -3.65 -13.62
N PHE A 81 13.46 -4.77 -12.91
CA PHE A 81 14.63 -4.99 -12.08
C PHE A 81 15.94 -4.90 -12.88
N THR A 82 16.01 -5.66 -13.99
CA THR A 82 17.19 -5.66 -14.87
C THR A 82 17.50 -4.24 -15.37
N PHE A 83 16.50 -3.49 -15.80
CA PHE A 83 16.70 -2.15 -16.36
C PHE A 83 17.06 -1.12 -15.28
N VAL A 84 16.36 -1.13 -14.16
CA VAL A 84 16.65 -0.23 -13.02
C VAL A 84 18.05 -0.46 -12.48
N LYS A 85 18.45 -1.72 -12.28
CA LYS A 85 19.79 -2.07 -11.83
C LYS A 85 20.85 -1.55 -12.80
N ALA A 86 20.69 -1.75 -14.10
CA ALA A 86 21.60 -1.24 -15.12
C ALA A 86 21.70 0.30 -15.09
N MET A 87 20.60 1.03 -14.85
CA MET A 87 20.63 2.49 -14.72
C MET A 87 21.43 2.94 -13.51
N LEU A 88 21.20 2.31 -12.34
CA LEU A 88 21.93 2.61 -11.11
C LEU A 88 23.44 2.32 -11.27
N GLU A 89 23.80 1.18 -11.86
CA GLU A 89 25.18 0.79 -12.17
C GLU A 89 25.86 1.75 -13.19
N ALA A 90 25.08 2.35 -14.10
CA ALA A 90 25.53 3.39 -15.02
C ALA A 90 25.61 4.80 -14.37
N GLY A 91 25.44 4.90 -13.05
CA GLY A 91 25.53 6.16 -12.31
C GLY A 91 24.31 7.08 -12.47
N LYS A 92 23.14 6.54 -12.86
CA LYS A 92 21.91 7.31 -13.00
C LYS A 92 21.01 7.10 -11.79
N GLN A 93 20.39 8.17 -11.33
CA GLN A 93 19.39 8.10 -10.26
C GLN A 93 18.07 7.53 -10.81
N VAL A 94 17.31 6.80 -10.00
CA VAL A 94 16.06 6.19 -10.44
C VAL A 94 14.91 6.52 -9.50
N ALA A 95 13.76 6.95 -10.07
CA ALA A 95 12.45 7.02 -9.40
C ALA A 95 11.52 5.94 -9.93
N THR A 96 10.80 5.25 -9.06
CA THR A 96 9.82 4.23 -9.48
C THR A 96 8.47 4.34 -8.77
N SER A 97 7.39 3.96 -9.46
CA SER A 97 6.07 3.72 -8.88
C SER A 97 5.74 2.24 -8.70
N ASN A 98 6.69 1.35 -9.00
CA ASN A 98 6.48 -0.08 -9.13
C ASN A 98 6.58 -0.80 -7.78
N LYS A 99 5.44 -0.95 -7.11
CA LYS A 99 5.36 -1.64 -5.81
C LYS A 99 5.88 -3.09 -5.85
N ASN A 100 5.67 -3.80 -6.97
CA ASN A 100 6.13 -5.19 -7.10
C ASN A 100 7.66 -5.26 -7.10
N LEU A 101 8.30 -4.36 -7.83
CA LEU A 101 9.75 -4.23 -7.86
C LEU A 101 10.31 -3.86 -6.48
N VAL A 102 9.72 -2.86 -5.83
CA VAL A 102 10.21 -2.36 -4.53
C VAL A 102 10.02 -3.42 -3.44
N ALA A 103 8.86 -4.08 -3.35
CA ALA A 103 8.62 -5.12 -2.37
C ALA A 103 9.59 -6.32 -2.52
N ALA A 104 9.87 -6.73 -3.77
CA ALA A 104 10.69 -7.91 -4.04
C ALA A 104 12.21 -7.62 -4.06
N LYS A 105 12.63 -6.39 -4.44
CA LYS A 105 14.02 -6.05 -4.76
C LYS A 105 14.50 -4.72 -4.18
N GLY A 106 13.69 -4.08 -3.32
CA GLY A 106 13.98 -2.75 -2.77
C GLY A 106 15.33 -2.68 -2.08
N ALA A 107 15.60 -3.59 -1.15
CA ALA A 107 16.88 -3.64 -0.41
C ALA A 107 18.10 -3.80 -1.34
N GLU A 108 18.01 -4.66 -2.36
CA GLU A 108 19.09 -4.85 -3.34
C GLU A 108 19.32 -3.58 -4.17
N LEU A 109 18.27 -2.94 -4.68
CA LEU A 109 18.37 -1.72 -5.48
C LEU A 109 18.86 -0.51 -4.67
N ILE A 110 18.45 -0.38 -3.42
CA ILE A 110 18.95 0.63 -2.49
C ILE A 110 20.46 0.43 -2.28
N LYS A 111 20.90 -0.82 -2.09
CA LYS A 111 22.32 -1.14 -1.96
C LYS A 111 23.10 -0.77 -3.23
N VAL A 112 22.61 -1.15 -4.41
CA VAL A 112 23.26 -0.81 -5.69
C VAL A 112 23.35 0.69 -5.87
N ALA A 113 22.28 1.45 -5.59
CA ALA A 113 22.27 2.90 -5.66
C ALA A 113 23.32 3.52 -4.74
N ARG A 114 23.44 3.06 -3.49
CA ARG A 114 24.43 3.52 -2.52
C ARG A 114 25.85 3.22 -2.96
N ASP A 115 26.11 2.00 -3.45
CA ASP A 115 27.45 1.58 -3.89
C ASP A 115 27.94 2.40 -5.10
N HIS A 116 27.02 2.98 -5.89
CA HIS A 116 27.33 3.84 -7.04
C HIS A 116 27.14 5.35 -6.76
N GLY A 117 26.84 5.74 -5.51
CA GLY A 117 26.69 7.15 -5.11
C GLY A 117 25.48 7.87 -5.73
N VAL A 118 24.44 7.13 -6.13
CA VAL A 118 23.20 7.63 -6.74
C VAL A 118 21.98 7.32 -5.87
N ASN A 119 20.80 7.77 -6.27
CA ASN A 119 19.57 7.62 -5.51
C ASN A 119 18.59 6.65 -6.19
N PHE A 120 17.93 5.83 -5.38
CA PHE A 120 16.74 5.04 -5.75
C PHE A 120 15.59 5.53 -4.87
N GLN A 121 14.58 6.17 -5.48
CA GLN A 121 13.43 6.75 -4.79
C GLN A 121 12.14 6.07 -5.28
N PHE A 122 11.17 5.86 -4.38
CA PHE A 122 9.99 5.05 -4.68
C PHE A 122 8.72 5.52 -3.93
N GLU A 123 8.57 6.85 -3.74
CA GLU A 123 7.41 7.43 -3.05
C GLU A 123 6.09 6.90 -3.61
N ALA A 124 5.97 6.83 -4.92
CA ALA A 124 4.75 6.42 -5.60
C ALA A 124 4.45 4.91 -5.53
N SER A 125 5.31 4.11 -4.90
CA SER A 125 5.10 2.66 -4.75
C SER A 125 4.05 2.34 -3.68
N VAL A 126 3.80 3.23 -2.72
CA VAL A 126 2.78 3.09 -1.68
C VAL A 126 1.96 4.37 -1.60
N GLY A 127 0.63 4.22 -1.51
CA GLY A 127 -0.28 5.35 -1.31
C GLY A 127 -0.45 6.28 -2.51
N GLY A 128 0.08 5.94 -3.68
CA GLY A 128 -0.08 6.71 -4.91
C GLY A 128 0.36 8.16 -4.76
N GLY A 129 -0.60 9.09 -4.62
CA GLY A 129 -0.33 10.52 -4.41
C GLY A 129 -0.10 10.91 -2.95
N ILE A 130 -0.29 9.99 -1.99
CA ILE A 130 -0.09 10.24 -0.56
C ILE A 130 1.40 10.20 -0.25
N PRO A 131 2.01 11.25 0.33
CA PRO A 131 3.40 11.20 0.76
C PRO A 131 3.52 10.37 2.05
N ILE A 132 4.17 9.22 1.98
CA ILE A 132 4.38 8.34 3.14
C ILE A 132 5.82 7.83 3.26
N ILE A 133 6.45 7.44 2.16
CA ILE A 133 7.84 6.93 2.18
C ILE A 133 8.80 8.02 2.65
N ARG A 134 8.70 9.22 2.06
CA ARG A 134 9.54 10.36 2.43
C ARG A 134 9.28 10.86 3.85
N PRO A 135 8.04 11.01 4.34
CA PRO A 135 7.79 11.28 5.75
C PRO A 135 8.44 10.30 6.69
N LEU A 136 8.31 9.00 6.48
CA LEU A 136 8.98 7.98 7.30
C LEU A 136 10.51 8.14 7.28
N ASN A 137 11.08 8.38 6.10
CA ASN A 137 12.54 8.43 5.92
C ASN A 137 13.18 9.79 6.26
N LYS A 138 12.42 10.88 6.34
CA LYS A 138 12.98 12.24 6.52
C LYS A 138 12.30 13.08 7.62
N CYS A 139 11.00 12.89 7.85
CA CYS A 139 10.24 13.76 8.75
C CYS A 139 10.02 13.15 10.13
N LEU A 140 9.93 11.82 10.21
CA LEU A 140 9.60 11.07 11.43
C LEU A 140 10.84 10.33 11.99
N THR A 141 12.03 10.77 11.65
CA THR A 141 13.29 10.10 12.02
C THR A 141 13.66 10.23 13.51
N ALA A 142 12.95 11.05 14.26
CA ALA A 142 13.14 11.17 15.71
C ALA A 142 12.26 10.18 16.49
N ASP A 143 11.32 9.52 15.81
CA ASP A 143 10.36 8.59 16.41
C ASP A 143 10.72 7.14 16.11
N GLU A 144 10.45 6.27 17.07
CA GLU A 144 10.26 4.87 16.81
C GLU A 144 8.81 4.64 16.40
N ILE A 145 8.59 4.12 15.20
CA ILE A 145 7.25 3.85 14.70
C ILE A 145 6.77 2.51 15.28
N GLU A 146 5.77 2.60 16.14
CA GLU A 146 5.19 1.46 16.85
C GLU A 146 4.08 0.78 16.06
N GLU A 147 3.35 1.55 15.25
CA GLU A 147 2.24 1.05 14.44
C GLU A 147 2.15 1.79 13.11
N ILE A 148 1.89 1.02 12.06
CA ILE A 148 1.41 1.50 10.76
C ILE A 148 0.15 0.73 10.44
N THR A 149 -0.97 1.42 10.28
CA THR A 149 -2.24 0.82 9.88
C THR A 149 -2.82 1.62 8.73
N GLY A 150 -3.18 0.96 7.62
CA GLY A 150 -3.61 1.68 6.44
C GLY A 150 -4.73 1.04 5.65
N ILE A 151 -5.60 1.88 5.10
CA ILE A 151 -6.46 1.56 3.98
C ILE A 151 -5.61 1.83 2.73
N LEU A 152 -4.97 0.79 2.19
CA LEU A 152 -3.98 0.88 1.13
C LEU A 152 -4.49 0.45 -0.24
N ASN A 153 -5.77 0.09 -0.35
CA ASN A 153 -6.39 -0.32 -1.61
C ASN A 153 -7.71 0.43 -1.82
N GLY A 154 -7.79 1.23 -2.89
CA GLY A 154 -8.95 2.05 -3.21
C GLY A 154 -10.15 1.24 -3.70
N THR A 155 -9.92 0.13 -4.41
CA THR A 155 -10.98 -0.74 -4.94
C THR A 155 -11.79 -1.37 -3.80
N THR A 156 -11.12 -2.02 -2.86
CA THR A 156 -11.78 -2.66 -1.72
C THR A 156 -12.41 -1.65 -0.77
N ASN A 157 -11.79 -0.49 -0.58
CA ASN A 157 -12.40 0.56 0.22
C ASN A 157 -13.66 1.13 -0.44
N TYR A 158 -13.65 1.31 -1.76
CA TYR A 158 -14.84 1.69 -2.52
C TYR A 158 -15.95 0.66 -2.35
N MET A 159 -15.63 -0.63 -2.50
CA MET A 159 -16.60 -1.71 -2.36
C MET A 159 -17.23 -1.74 -0.96
N LEU A 160 -16.42 -1.73 0.10
CA LEU A 160 -16.92 -1.70 1.48
C LEU A 160 -17.72 -0.43 1.80
N THR A 161 -17.35 0.71 1.23
CA THR A 161 -18.13 1.96 1.35
C THR A 161 -19.52 1.79 0.74
N LYS A 162 -19.59 1.29 -0.49
CA LYS A 162 -20.85 1.06 -1.21
C LYS A 162 -21.75 0.04 -0.49
N MET A 163 -21.18 -1.10 -0.08
CA MET A 163 -21.91 -2.10 0.71
C MET A 163 -22.49 -1.47 1.99
N THR A 164 -21.72 -0.58 2.63
CA THR A 164 -22.14 0.09 3.87
C THR A 164 -23.23 1.13 3.61
N GLU A 165 -23.12 1.96 2.57
CA GLU A 165 -24.04 3.07 2.31
C GLU A 165 -25.33 2.61 1.65
N GLU A 166 -25.26 1.67 0.70
CA GLU A 166 -26.37 1.25 -0.14
C GLU A 166 -27.00 -0.09 0.32
N GLY A 167 -26.29 -0.86 1.17
CA GLY A 167 -26.74 -2.19 1.61
C GLY A 167 -26.66 -3.24 0.50
N ALA A 168 -25.92 -2.95 -0.58
CA ALA A 168 -25.71 -3.83 -1.72
C ALA A 168 -24.81 -5.01 -1.34
N ASP A 169 -24.96 -6.13 -2.07
CA ASP A 169 -24.11 -7.29 -1.87
C ASP A 169 -22.73 -7.15 -2.57
N PHE A 170 -21.83 -8.08 -2.25
CA PHE A 170 -20.46 -8.06 -2.75
C PHE A 170 -20.38 -8.12 -4.29
N ASP A 171 -21.14 -9.01 -4.92
CA ASP A 171 -21.06 -9.25 -6.39
C ASP A 171 -21.60 -8.06 -7.18
N GLU A 172 -22.68 -7.44 -6.70
CA GLU A 172 -23.24 -6.23 -7.29
C GLU A 172 -22.24 -5.08 -7.24
N VAL A 173 -21.63 -4.87 -6.10
CA VAL A 173 -20.65 -3.78 -5.91
C VAL A 173 -19.35 -4.04 -6.66
N LEU A 174 -18.88 -5.30 -6.75
CA LEU A 174 -17.73 -5.66 -7.56
C LEU A 174 -17.97 -5.33 -9.04
N LYS A 175 -19.15 -5.66 -9.57
CA LYS A 175 -19.50 -5.31 -10.94
C LYS A 175 -19.53 -3.80 -11.16
N ASP A 176 -20.10 -3.03 -10.24
CA ASP A 176 -20.10 -1.57 -10.32
C ASP A 176 -18.68 -0.99 -10.29
N ALA A 177 -17.78 -1.55 -9.47
CA ALA A 177 -16.37 -1.17 -9.43
C ALA A 177 -15.66 -1.46 -10.75
N GLN A 178 -15.96 -2.59 -11.40
CA GLN A 178 -15.42 -2.94 -12.73
C GLN A 178 -15.94 -2.01 -13.81
N ASP A 179 -17.24 -1.74 -13.83
CA ASP A 179 -17.88 -0.85 -14.81
C ASP A 179 -17.33 0.60 -14.73
N LYS A 180 -16.94 1.03 -13.54
CA LYS A 180 -16.28 2.33 -13.29
C LYS A 180 -14.76 2.32 -13.52
N GLY A 181 -14.17 1.17 -13.78
CA GLY A 181 -12.73 1.02 -13.96
C GLY A 181 -11.90 1.11 -12.68
N TYR A 182 -12.52 0.93 -11.51
CA TYR A 182 -11.83 0.84 -10.22
C TYR A 182 -11.29 -0.57 -9.97
N ALA A 183 -11.96 -1.60 -10.47
CA ALA A 183 -11.49 -2.97 -10.44
C ALA A 183 -11.18 -3.46 -11.86
N GLU A 184 -10.12 -4.25 -12.00
CA GLU A 184 -9.78 -4.93 -13.24
C GLU A 184 -10.71 -6.14 -13.47
N LYS A 185 -10.64 -6.74 -14.66
CA LYS A 185 -11.39 -7.95 -14.99
C LYS A 185 -11.04 -9.13 -14.06
N ASP A 186 -9.76 -9.23 -13.68
CA ASP A 186 -9.30 -10.11 -12.60
C ASP A 186 -8.97 -9.25 -11.38
N PRO A 187 -9.88 -9.12 -10.42
CA PRO A 187 -9.72 -8.28 -9.24
C PRO A 187 -9.01 -8.98 -8.08
N THR A 188 -8.53 -10.21 -8.25
CA THR A 188 -8.02 -11.08 -7.19
C THR A 188 -6.98 -10.38 -6.31
N ALA A 189 -6.05 -9.63 -6.92
CA ALA A 189 -5.00 -8.93 -6.17
C ALA A 189 -5.56 -7.88 -5.19
N ASP A 190 -6.72 -7.29 -5.52
CA ASP A 190 -7.41 -6.31 -4.68
C ASP A 190 -8.26 -7.02 -3.62
N ILE A 191 -9.23 -7.84 -4.07
CA ILE A 191 -10.27 -8.41 -3.20
C ILE A 191 -9.74 -9.44 -2.20
N GLU A 192 -8.60 -10.09 -2.49
CA GLU A 192 -7.91 -11.03 -1.59
C GLU A 192 -6.80 -10.37 -0.75
N GLY A 193 -6.59 -9.05 -0.90
CA GLY A 193 -5.66 -8.29 -0.05
C GLY A 193 -4.18 -8.35 -0.46
N TYR A 194 -3.83 -8.89 -1.62
CA TYR A 194 -2.42 -9.02 -2.04
C TYR A 194 -1.78 -7.69 -2.43
N ASP A 195 -2.56 -6.72 -2.93
CA ASP A 195 -2.08 -5.37 -3.21
C ASP A 195 -1.67 -4.63 -1.93
N PRO A 196 -2.53 -4.48 -0.91
CA PRO A 196 -2.15 -3.87 0.36
C PRO A 196 -1.07 -4.66 1.12
N CYS A 197 -0.97 -5.99 0.91
CA CYS A 197 0.08 -6.82 1.49
C CYS A 197 1.48 -6.38 1.05
N ARG A 198 1.71 -6.17 -0.26
CA ARG A 198 3.00 -5.68 -0.77
C ARG A 198 3.32 -4.29 -0.25
N LYS A 199 2.32 -3.43 -0.10
CA LYS A 199 2.49 -2.06 0.38
C LYS A 199 2.88 -2.02 1.86
N ILE A 200 2.24 -2.84 2.71
CA ILE A 200 2.61 -2.89 4.14
C ILE A 200 3.98 -3.54 4.33
N ALA A 201 4.37 -4.50 3.50
CA ALA A 201 5.73 -5.07 3.52
C ALA A 201 6.79 -3.98 3.26
N ILE A 202 6.58 -3.10 2.28
CA ILE A 202 7.47 -1.97 1.99
C ILE A 202 7.55 -1.03 3.21
N LEU A 203 6.42 -0.63 3.77
CA LEU A 203 6.38 0.29 4.91
C LEU A 203 7.05 -0.31 6.14
N THR A 204 6.79 -1.58 6.43
CA THR A 204 7.42 -2.28 7.57
C THR A 204 8.91 -2.44 7.36
N SER A 205 9.37 -2.76 6.14
CA SER A 205 10.80 -2.85 5.83
C SER A 205 11.54 -1.54 6.09
N LEU A 206 10.90 -0.41 5.76
CA LEU A 206 11.48 0.92 6.00
C LEU A 206 11.63 1.24 7.50
N VAL A 207 10.62 0.93 8.31
CA VAL A 207 10.66 1.26 9.74
C VAL A 207 11.47 0.24 10.54
N ALA A 208 11.55 -1.01 10.08
CA ALA A 208 12.37 -2.06 10.68
C ALA A 208 13.85 -1.98 10.24
N GLY A 209 14.16 -1.30 9.13
CA GLY A 209 15.49 -1.27 8.55
C GLY A 209 15.97 -2.62 7.97
N GLN A 210 15.04 -3.57 7.75
CA GLN A 210 15.30 -4.93 7.26
C GLN A 210 14.25 -5.36 6.25
N GLN A 211 14.58 -6.34 5.40
CA GLN A 211 13.66 -6.88 4.40
C GLN A 211 12.49 -7.64 5.06
N VAL A 212 11.27 -7.23 4.74
CA VAL A 212 10.06 -7.99 5.02
C VAL A 212 9.56 -8.60 3.72
N ASP A 213 9.48 -9.92 3.66
CA ASP A 213 8.92 -10.62 2.50
C ASP A 213 7.40 -10.62 2.61
N PHE A 214 6.72 -10.13 1.59
CA PHE A 214 5.27 -10.03 1.59
C PHE A 214 4.58 -11.41 1.61
N GLU A 215 5.28 -12.47 1.18
CA GLU A 215 4.81 -13.85 1.27
C GLU A 215 4.68 -14.37 2.71
N ASP A 216 5.38 -13.75 3.67
CA ASP A 216 5.27 -14.12 5.09
C ASP A 216 4.10 -13.42 5.80
N ILE A 217 3.44 -12.47 5.14
CA ILE A 217 2.32 -11.71 5.70
C ILE A 217 1.01 -12.46 5.45
N HIS A 218 0.27 -12.75 6.51
CA HIS A 218 -1.05 -13.36 6.38
C HIS A 218 -2.04 -12.35 5.77
N CYS A 219 -2.78 -12.80 4.74
CA CYS A 219 -3.74 -11.97 4.03
C CYS A 219 -5.13 -12.60 4.03
N GLU A 220 -6.13 -11.81 4.43
CA GLU A 220 -7.55 -12.12 4.30
C GLU A 220 -8.21 -11.00 3.50
N GLY A 221 -8.90 -11.35 2.42
CA GLY A 221 -9.63 -10.41 1.58
C GLY A 221 -11.01 -10.06 2.14
N ILE A 222 -11.79 -9.36 1.30
CA ILE A 222 -13.15 -8.90 1.67
C ILE A 222 -14.27 -9.80 1.13
N THR A 223 -13.94 -10.89 0.45
CA THR A 223 -14.89 -11.78 -0.23
C THR A 223 -15.88 -12.46 0.70
N LYS A 224 -15.58 -12.51 2.01
CA LYS A 224 -16.46 -13.11 3.04
C LYS A 224 -17.29 -12.08 3.80
N ILE A 225 -17.18 -10.79 3.50
CA ILE A 225 -17.97 -9.75 4.15
C ILE A 225 -19.36 -9.72 3.55
N THR A 226 -20.37 -9.77 4.39
CA THR A 226 -21.78 -9.83 4.00
C THR A 226 -22.54 -8.57 4.45
N PRO A 227 -23.75 -8.32 3.88
CA PRO A 227 -24.62 -7.24 4.36
C PRO A 227 -25.00 -7.38 5.83
N GLU A 228 -25.10 -8.62 6.36
CA GLU A 228 -25.36 -8.88 7.77
C GLU A 228 -24.22 -8.39 8.65
N ASP A 229 -22.96 -8.62 8.28
CA ASP A 229 -21.80 -8.09 9.01
C ASP A 229 -21.85 -6.56 9.11
N ILE A 230 -22.27 -5.92 8.03
CA ILE A 230 -22.42 -4.46 7.98
C ILE A 230 -23.55 -3.96 8.90
N LYS A 231 -24.67 -4.72 9.00
CA LYS A 231 -25.74 -4.38 9.93
C LYS A 231 -25.25 -4.42 11.38
N TYR A 232 -24.50 -5.46 11.74
CA TYR A 232 -23.87 -5.56 13.07
C TYR A 232 -22.87 -4.44 13.32
N ALA A 233 -21.99 -4.13 12.35
CA ALA A 233 -21.05 -3.04 12.48
C ALA A 233 -21.76 -1.70 12.76
N LYS A 234 -22.83 -1.40 12.03
CA LYS A 234 -23.68 -0.21 12.27
C LYS A 234 -24.29 -0.20 13.67
N ALA A 235 -24.84 -1.35 14.11
CA ALA A 235 -25.44 -1.48 15.45
C ALA A 235 -24.41 -1.27 16.56
N MET A 236 -23.14 -1.59 16.30
CA MET A 236 -22.01 -1.40 17.22
C MET A 236 -21.31 -0.04 17.08
N HIS A 237 -21.79 0.88 16.25
CA HIS A 237 -21.10 2.14 15.89
C HIS A 237 -19.68 1.91 15.39
N ARG A 238 -19.52 0.99 14.44
CA ARG A 238 -18.25 0.61 13.84
C ARG A 238 -18.32 0.61 12.32
N ALA A 239 -17.15 0.71 11.68
CA ALA A 239 -17.00 0.61 10.24
C ALA A 239 -16.13 -0.61 9.88
N ILE A 240 -16.50 -1.35 8.83
CA ILE A 240 -15.68 -2.44 8.30
C ILE A 240 -14.72 -1.87 7.27
N LYS A 241 -13.42 -2.10 7.46
CA LYS A 241 -12.35 -1.67 6.54
C LYS A 241 -11.38 -2.82 6.30
N LEU A 242 -10.85 -2.92 5.07
CA LEU A 242 -9.69 -3.78 4.82
C LEU A 242 -8.44 -3.03 5.26
N LEU A 243 -7.85 -3.46 6.35
CA LEU A 243 -6.65 -2.83 6.90
C LEU A 243 -5.41 -3.67 6.63
N ALA A 244 -4.35 -2.99 6.21
CA ALA A 244 -2.99 -3.53 6.23
C ALA A 244 -2.31 -2.94 7.46
N SER A 245 -1.91 -3.78 8.39
CA SER A 245 -1.34 -3.35 9.67
C SER A 245 0.04 -3.95 9.92
N SER A 246 0.88 -3.17 10.55
CA SER A 246 2.20 -3.55 11.06
C SER A 246 2.34 -2.97 12.46
N ARG A 247 2.56 -3.82 13.47
CA ARG A 247 2.72 -3.41 14.86
C ARG A 247 4.03 -3.97 15.41
N LYS A 248 4.79 -3.13 16.09
CA LYS A 248 6.04 -3.52 16.73
C LYS A 248 5.77 -4.40 17.95
N VAL A 249 6.48 -5.53 18.06
CA VAL A 249 6.44 -6.46 19.20
C VAL A 249 7.87 -6.83 19.56
N GLY A 250 8.39 -6.21 20.62
CA GLY A 250 9.80 -6.33 20.97
C GLY A 250 10.72 -5.84 19.84
N ASP A 251 11.61 -6.70 19.36
CA ASP A 251 12.53 -6.39 18.24
C ASP A 251 11.98 -6.84 16.87
N SER A 252 10.72 -7.26 16.79
CA SER A 252 10.07 -7.71 15.56
C SER A 252 8.73 -6.99 15.34
N TYR A 253 7.97 -7.45 14.34
CA TYR A 253 6.67 -6.90 13.97
C TYR A 253 5.67 -8.02 13.72
N THR A 254 4.40 -7.77 14.09
CA THR A 254 3.27 -8.48 13.50
C THR A 254 2.85 -7.74 12.23
N CYS A 255 2.61 -8.47 11.14
CA CYS A 255 2.06 -7.91 9.91
C CYS A 255 0.84 -8.71 9.47
N LEU A 256 -0.25 -8.00 9.13
CA LEU A 256 -1.51 -8.63 8.78
C LEU A 256 -2.29 -7.76 7.80
N VAL A 257 -2.92 -8.38 6.80
CA VAL A 257 -3.93 -7.75 5.96
C VAL A 257 -5.24 -8.47 6.17
N ALA A 258 -6.25 -7.78 6.68
CA ALA A 258 -7.54 -8.39 6.94
C ALA A 258 -8.66 -7.34 7.05
N PRO A 259 -9.93 -7.76 6.95
CA PRO A 259 -11.06 -6.96 7.39
C PRO A 259 -11.00 -6.73 8.91
N TYR A 260 -11.20 -5.46 9.29
CA TYR A 260 -11.36 -5.02 10.69
C TYR A 260 -12.66 -4.24 10.84
N MET A 261 -13.28 -4.39 11.99
CA MET A 261 -14.45 -3.63 12.41
C MET A 261 -13.98 -2.57 13.42
N ILE A 262 -13.61 -1.39 12.90
CA ILE A 262 -13.02 -0.30 13.68
C ILE A 262 -14.08 0.66 14.22
N ASP A 263 -13.80 1.24 15.38
CA ASP A 263 -14.67 2.22 16.04
C ASP A 263 -14.87 3.47 15.17
N ASP A 264 -16.07 4.09 15.22
CA ASP A 264 -16.40 5.29 14.46
C ASP A 264 -15.49 6.49 14.80
N THR A 265 -14.90 6.48 15.99
CA THR A 265 -13.95 7.51 16.44
C THR A 265 -12.54 7.31 15.88
N HIS A 266 -12.21 6.13 15.35
CA HIS A 266 -10.90 5.89 14.76
C HIS A 266 -10.72 6.71 13.48
N PRO A 267 -9.58 7.41 13.27
CA PRO A 267 -9.40 8.29 12.11
C PRO A 267 -9.61 7.62 10.74
N LEU A 268 -9.33 6.33 10.62
CA LEU A 268 -9.54 5.57 9.38
C LEU A 268 -11.01 5.24 9.10
N SER A 269 -11.92 5.33 10.08
CA SER A 269 -13.35 5.01 9.88
C SER A 269 -13.99 5.92 8.83
N GLY A 270 -13.59 7.19 8.81
CA GLY A 270 -14.07 8.21 7.87
C GLY A 270 -13.40 8.17 6.47
N VAL A 271 -12.45 7.28 6.23
CA VAL A 271 -11.82 7.13 4.90
C VAL A 271 -12.72 6.29 4.01
N ASN A 272 -13.46 6.92 3.11
CA ASN A 272 -14.48 6.28 2.26
C ASN A 272 -14.16 6.42 0.76
N GLY A 273 -14.93 5.70 -0.07
CA GLY A 273 -14.79 5.69 -1.52
C GLY A 273 -13.42 5.14 -1.97
N VAL A 274 -12.84 5.74 -3.00
CA VAL A 274 -11.55 5.31 -3.57
C VAL A 274 -10.33 5.87 -2.82
N PHE A 275 -10.54 6.61 -1.74
CA PHE A 275 -9.46 7.23 -0.99
C PHE A 275 -8.72 6.23 -0.12
N ASN A 276 -7.46 6.53 0.13
CA ASN A 276 -6.60 5.79 1.04
C ASN A 276 -6.25 6.64 2.26
N GLY A 277 -5.89 5.96 3.36
CA GLY A 277 -5.39 6.58 4.57
C GLY A 277 -4.30 5.71 5.18
N VAL A 278 -3.24 6.34 5.67
CA VAL A 278 -2.17 5.67 6.41
C VAL A 278 -2.08 6.31 7.77
N PHE A 279 -2.44 5.57 8.79
CA PHE A 279 -2.30 5.94 10.19
C PHE A 279 -0.97 5.42 10.73
N LEU A 280 -0.30 6.26 11.48
CA LEU A 280 0.98 5.96 12.13
C LEU A 280 0.89 6.29 13.62
N ARG A 281 1.55 5.48 14.44
CA ARG A 281 1.81 5.80 15.85
C ARG A 281 3.30 5.77 16.09
N GLY A 282 3.84 6.91 16.52
CA GLY A 282 5.21 7.05 16.98
C GLY A 282 5.25 7.13 18.51
N ASN A 283 6.34 6.65 19.11
CA ASN A 283 6.50 6.62 20.56
C ASN A 283 6.60 8.03 21.22
N VAL A 284 6.92 9.06 20.44
CA VAL A 284 7.06 10.45 20.90
C VAL A 284 6.03 11.35 20.24
N LEU A 285 5.87 11.24 18.92
CA LEU A 285 4.90 12.03 18.15
C LEU A 285 3.45 11.69 18.54
N GLY A 286 3.17 10.43 18.92
CA GLY A 286 1.81 9.92 19.04
C GLY A 286 1.20 9.61 17.66
N ASP A 287 -0.07 9.90 17.51
CA ASP A 287 -0.84 9.54 16.32
C ASP A 287 -0.69 10.57 15.20
N ALA A 288 -0.45 10.09 13.98
CA ALA A 288 -0.45 10.89 12.76
C ALA A 288 -1.18 10.13 11.65
N MET A 289 -1.77 10.86 10.70
CA MET A 289 -2.46 10.26 9.56
C MET A 289 -2.16 11.02 8.27
N PHE A 290 -1.93 10.26 7.21
CA PHE A 290 -1.82 10.74 5.83
C PHE A 290 -3.01 10.24 5.02
N TYR A 291 -3.70 11.15 4.34
CA TYR A 291 -4.94 10.86 3.61
C TYR A 291 -4.89 11.46 2.21
N GLY A 292 -5.43 10.76 1.22
CA GLY A 292 -5.53 11.27 -0.14
C GLY A 292 -5.86 10.20 -1.18
N SER A 293 -5.54 10.52 -2.45
CA SER A 293 -5.75 9.61 -3.57
C SER A 293 -4.67 8.53 -3.58
N GLY A 294 -5.05 7.29 -3.27
CA GLY A 294 -4.15 6.13 -3.22
C GLY A 294 -3.73 5.60 -4.59
N ALA A 295 -4.37 6.06 -5.67
CA ALA A 295 -4.11 5.70 -7.07
C ALA A 295 -4.53 6.83 -8.01
N GLY A 296 -4.29 6.64 -9.30
CA GLY A 296 -4.68 7.57 -10.36
C GLY A 296 -3.49 8.15 -11.11
N LYS A 297 -3.72 8.51 -12.38
CA LYS A 297 -2.68 9.00 -13.30
C LYS A 297 -1.88 10.16 -12.72
N LEU A 298 -2.55 11.27 -12.44
CA LEU A 298 -1.88 12.49 -11.98
C LEU A 298 -1.43 12.45 -10.51
N PRO A 299 -2.20 11.89 -9.54
CA PRO A 299 -1.72 11.75 -8.17
C PRO A 299 -0.43 10.93 -8.06
N THR A 300 -0.38 9.74 -8.68
CA THR A 300 0.81 8.89 -8.68
C THR A 300 1.98 9.53 -9.42
N ALA A 301 1.72 10.13 -10.59
CA ALA A 301 2.74 10.87 -11.34
C ALA A 301 3.31 12.07 -10.55
N SER A 302 2.48 12.75 -9.75
CA SER A 302 2.93 13.84 -8.89
C SER A 302 3.93 13.38 -7.84
N ALA A 303 3.72 12.20 -7.23
CA ALA A 303 4.67 11.62 -6.29
C ALA A 303 5.99 11.26 -6.98
N VAL A 304 5.95 10.63 -8.16
CA VAL A 304 7.13 10.33 -8.98
C VAL A 304 7.90 11.61 -9.35
N VAL A 305 7.21 12.65 -9.83
CA VAL A 305 7.86 13.94 -10.19
C VAL A 305 8.47 14.60 -8.95
N THR A 306 7.86 14.42 -7.78
CA THR A 306 8.44 14.92 -6.53
C THR A 306 9.76 14.22 -6.20
N ASP A 307 9.88 12.90 -6.45
CA ASP A 307 11.14 12.17 -6.33
C ASP A 307 12.18 12.70 -7.33
N VAL A 308 11.79 12.95 -8.58
CA VAL A 308 12.67 13.55 -9.59
C VAL A 308 13.18 14.93 -9.15
N VAL A 309 12.33 15.78 -8.60
CA VAL A 309 12.72 17.10 -8.06
C VAL A 309 13.69 16.95 -6.89
N ASP A 310 13.43 16.01 -5.98
CA ASP A 310 14.31 15.77 -4.83
C ASP A 310 15.69 15.28 -5.28
N MET A 311 15.75 14.32 -6.20
CA MET A 311 17.01 13.84 -6.79
C MET A 311 17.76 14.89 -7.60
N THR A 312 17.04 15.80 -8.28
CA THR A 312 17.69 16.94 -8.98
C THR A 312 18.46 17.84 -8.02
N LYS A 313 17.93 18.02 -6.79
CA LYS A 313 18.61 18.80 -5.74
C LYS A 313 19.78 18.08 -5.07
N HIS A 314 19.76 16.76 -5.09
CA HIS A 314 20.71 15.88 -4.41
C HIS A 314 21.60 15.14 -5.43
N GLN A 315 22.12 15.88 -6.43
CA GLN A 315 23.11 15.34 -7.35
C GLN A 315 24.42 15.02 -6.62
N ASN A 316 25.02 13.87 -6.95
CA ASN A 316 26.27 13.39 -6.33
C ASN A 316 26.18 13.19 -4.80
N THR A 317 24.97 13.02 -4.28
CA THR A 317 24.73 12.75 -2.86
C THR A 317 23.72 11.62 -2.74
N ASN A 318 24.08 10.55 -2.02
CA ASN A 318 23.13 9.48 -1.74
C ASN A 318 22.22 9.89 -0.57
N ILE A 319 20.91 9.87 -0.81
CA ILE A 319 19.88 10.02 0.23
C ILE A 319 19.75 8.68 0.93
N TYR A 320 20.29 8.63 2.16
CA TYR A 320 20.33 7.38 2.91
C TYR A 320 18.92 6.86 3.21
N ILE A 321 18.72 5.57 2.95
CA ILE A 321 17.54 4.78 3.32
C ILE A 321 18.07 3.59 4.11
N ASP A 322 17.59 3.44 5.36
CA ASP A 322 17.95 2.29 6.18
C ASP A 322 17.02 1.11 5.84
N TRP A 323 17.47 0.30 4.92
CA TRP A 323 16.80 -0.92 4.52
C TRP A 323 17.85 -1.93 4.07
N LYS A 324 18.12 -2.89 4.92
CA LYS A 324 19.12 -3.94 4.69
C LYS A 324 18.48 -5.16 4.05
N PRO A 325 19.25 -5.95 3.27
CA PRO A 325 18.73 -7.16 2.61
C PRO A 325 18.49 -8.33 3.57
N GLU A 326 18.98 -8.25 4.80
CA GLU A 326 18.74 -9.28 5.81
C GLU A 326 17.23 -9.36 6.12
N LYS A 327 16.68 -10.57 6.04
CA LYS A 327 15.26 -10.81 6.25
C LYS A 327 14.88 -10.61 7.72
N LEU A 328 13.87 -9.80 7.97
CA LEU A 328 13.21 -9.71 9.28
C LEU A 328 12.32 -10.95 9.47
N THR A 329 12.48 -11.63 10.60
CA THR A 329 11.53 -12.68 11.00
C THR A 329 10.34 -12.03 11.68
N LEU A 330 9.18 -12.07 11.05
CA LEU A 330 7.93 -11.58 11.63
C LEU A 330 7.47 -12.47 12.80
N VAL A 331 6.72 -11.87 13.71
CA VAL A 331 5.94 -12.64 14.69
C VAL A 331 4.95 -13.52 13.94
N SER A 332 4.83 -14.78 14.36
CA SER A 332 3.90 -15.71 13.71
C SER A 332 2.46 -15.17 13.72
N TYR A 333 1.73 -15.41 12.64
CA TYR A 333 0.30 -15.11 12.59
C TYR A 333 -0.46 -15.74 13.77
N ASP A 334 -0.16 -16.97 14.12
CA ASP A 334 -0.78 -17.71 15.22
C ASP A 334 -0.62 -17.02 16.59
N ASP A 335 0.48 -16.30 16.77
CA ASP A 335 0.81 -15.57 17.99
C ASP A 335 0.32 -14.10 17.97
N SER A 336 -0.24 -13.63 16.86
CA SER A 336 -0.82 -12.29 16.73
C SER A 336 -2.05 -12.15 17.63
N VAL A 337 -2.10 -11.09 18.43
CA VAL A 337 -3.17 -10.85 19.40
C VAL A 337 -4.20 -9.88 18.82
N ASN A 338 -5.47 -10.31 18.81
CA ASN A 338 -6.61 -9.50 18.40
C ASN A 338 -7.83 -9.80 19.28
N SER A 339 -8.80 -8.90 19.32
CA SER A 339 -10.17 -9.20 19.74
C SER A 339 -11.04 -9.44 18.51
N PHE A 340 -12.14 -10.18 18.69
CA PHE A 340 -12.95 -10.63 17.56
C PHE A 340 -14.43 -10.32 17.79
N PHE A 341 -15.07 -9.86 16.73
CA PHE A 341 -16.50 -9.93 16.51
C PHE A 341 -16.83 -11.27 15.88
N VAL A 342 -17.82 -11.99 16.39
CA VAL A 342 -18.19 -13.34 15.95
C VAL A 342 -19.71 -13.43 15.78
N ARG A 343 -20.18 -13.85 14.61
CA ARG A 343 -21.57 -14.21 14.35
C ARG A 343 -21.76 -15.71 14.50
N THR A 344 -22.85 -16.11 15.15
CA THR A 344 -23.15 -17.51 15.44
C THR A 344 -24.65 -17.73 15.61
N ASP A 345 -25.09 -18.97 15.39
CA ASP A 345 -26.39 -19.50 15.76
C ASP A 345 -26.31 -20.57 16.86
N SER A 346 -25.10 -20.80 17.41
CA SER A 346 -24.89 -21.76 18.50
C SER A 346 -25.62 -21.33 19.78
N PRO A 347 -26.06 -22.25 20.63
CA PRO A 347 -26.63 -21.91 21.94
C PRO A 347 -25.65 -21.07 22.78
N LYS A 348 -26.13 -20.04 23.46
CA LYS A 348 -25.28 -19.17 24.32
C LYS A 348 -24.50 -19.97 25.37
N SER A 349 -25.09 -21.03 25.92
CA SER A 349 -24.40 -21.90 26.87
C SER A 349 -23.15 -22.59 26.29
N GLU A 350 -23.16 -22.89 24.99
CA GLU A 350 -21.99 -23.44 24.33
C GLU A 350 -20.92 -22.37 24.09
N VAL A 351 -21.34 -21.16 23.69
CA VAL A 351 -20.45 -20.01 23.54
C VAL A 351 -19.77 -19.68 24.87
N GLU A 352 -20.53 -19.60 25.98
CA GLU A 352 -19.99 -19.33 27.32
C GLU A 352 -19.06 -20.45 27.81
N ALA A 353 -19.36 -21.70 27.51
CA ALA A 353 -18.50 -22.83 27.86
C ALA A 353 -17.13 -22.76 27.14
N VAL A 354 -17.08 -22.19 25.93
CA VAL A 354 -15.87 -22.11 25.10
C VAL A 354 -15.10 -20.82 25.31
N PHE A 355 -15.78 -19.66 25.27
CA PHE A 355 -15.18 -18.33 25.32
C PHE A 355 -15.18 -17.69 26.70
N GLY A 356 -16.01 -18.21 27.63
CA GLY A 356 -16.27 -17.58 28.94
C GLY A 356 -17.30 -16.46 28.81
N HIS A 357 -17.19 -15.46 29.65
CA HIS A 357 -18.04 -14.28 29.58
C HIS A 357 -17.72 -13.45 28.33
N VAL A 358 -18.74 -13.13 27.53
CA VAL A 358 -18.66 -12.35 26.29
C VAL A 358 -19.76 -11.30 26.24
N ASP A 359 -19.55 -10.22 25.48
CA ASP A 359 -20.57 -9.20 25.25
C ASP A 359 -21.41 -9.58 24.02
N TYR A 360 -22.72 -9.79 24.22
CA TYR A 360 -23.66 -10.19 23.19
C TYR A 360 -24.24 -8.99 22.44
N ILE A 361 -24.41 -9.15 21.12
CA ILE A 361 -25.12 -8.24 20.24
C ILE A 361 -26.30 -9.00 19.63
N GLU A 362 -27.52 -8.66 20.05
CA GLU A 362 -28.75 -9.37 19.71
C GLU A 362 -29.71 -8.49 18.90
N ASP A 363 -30.73 -9.08 18.33
CA ASP A 363 -31.83 -8.40 17.62
C ASP A 363 -31.40 -7.57 16.40
N VAL A 364 -30.27 -7.95 15.75
CA VAL A 364 -29.76 -7.30 14.52
C VAL A 364 -30.15 -8.09 13.27
N VAL A 365 -30.02 -9.42 13.33
CA VAL A 365 -30.36 -10.34 12.23
C VAL A 365 -31.15 -11.52 12.80
N ASP A 366 -32.27 -11.87 12.14
CA ASP A 366 -33.12 -12.96 12.60
C ASP A 366 -32.40 -14.32 12.51
N GLY A 367 -32.55 -15.14 13.57
CA GLY A 367 -32.04 -16.51 13.62
C GLY A 367 -30.57 -16.65 14.00
N GLU A 368 -29.89 -15.55 14.26
CA GLU A 368 -28.51 -15.53 14.74
C GLU A 368 -28.29 -14.40 15.76
N TYR A 369 -27.14 -14.40 16.37
CA TYR A 369 -26.65 -13.29 17.16
C TYR A 369 -25.14 -13.16 17.01
N ALA A 370 -24.57 -12.08 17.53
CA ALA A 370 -23.13 -11.92 17.56
C ALA A 370 -22.63 -11.71 19.00
N PHE A 371 -21.33 -11.86 19.18
CA PHE A 371 -20.62 -11.52 20.41
C PHE A 371 -19.24 -10.99 20.12
N THR A 372 -18.66 -10.30 21.09
CA THR A 372 -17.26 -9.87 21.03
C THR A 372 -16.43 -10.60 22.06
N THR A 373 -15.18 -10.92 21.70
CA THR A 373 -14.22 -11.54 22.60
C THR A 373 -13.31 -10.47 23.22
N GLY A 374 -12.65 -10.79 24.34
CA GLY A 374 -11.43 -10.10 24.75
C GLY A 374 -10.25 -10.45 23.82
N ASP A 375 -9.11 -9.82 24.11
CA ASP A 375 -7.86 -10.08 23.39
C ASP A 375 -7.41 -11.53 23.56
N MET A 376 -7.06 -12.18 22.45
CA MET A 376 -6.50 -13.51 22.39
C MET A 376 -5.65 -13.70 21.14
N THR A 377 -4.81 -14.74 21.12
CA THR A 377 -4.04 -15.06 19.92
C THR A 377 -4.95 -15.61 18.84
N GLU A 378 -4.54 -15.47 17.57
CA GLU A 378 -5.26 -16.07 16.42
C GLU A 378 -5.42 -17.58 16.58
N LYS A 379 -4.39 -18.25 17.14
CA LYS A 379 -4.43 -19.68 17.43
C LYS A 379 -5.47 -20.02 18.50
N ASP A 380 -5.48 -19.30 19.64
CA ASP A 380 -6.46 -19.53 20.71
C ASP A 380 -7.89 -19.30 20.20
N PHE A 381 -8.07 -18.26 19.36
CA PHE A 381 -9.35 -18.02 18.72
C PHE A 381 -9.76 -19.18 17.81
N ALA A 382 -8.88 -19.66 16.94
CA ALA A 382 -9.16 -20.76 16.03
C ALA A 382 -9.52 -22.04 16.78
N ASP A 383 -8.78 -22.37 17.84
CA ASP A 383 -9.03 -23.54 18.70
C ASP A 383 -10.39 -23.47 19.41
N LYS A 384 -10.82 -22.26 19.83
CA LYS A 384 -12.13 -22.03 20.44
C LYS A 384 -13.25 -22.03 19.40
N ALA A 385 -13.08 -21.30 18.30
CA ALA A 385 -14.05 -21.18 17.23
C ALA A 385 -14.43 -22.52 16.59
N SER A 386 -13.49 -23.49 16.57
CA SER A 386 -13.75 -24.85 16.06
C SER A 386 -14.80 -25.64 16.87
N LYS A 387 -15.18 -25.18 18.07
CA LYS A 387 -16.10 -25.86 18.99
C LYS A 387 -17.54 -25.33 18.95
N ILE A 388 -17.79 -24.30 18.16
CA ILE A 388 -19.12 -23.71 17.95
C ILE A 388 -19.35 -23.50 16.46
N ASN A 389 -20.59 -23.22 16.06
CA ASN A 389 -20.86 -22.81 14.69
C ASN A 389 -20.58 -21.32 14.49
N VAL A 390 -19.48 -20.98 13.85
CA VAL A 390 -19.10 -19.60 13.49
C VAL A 390 -19.60 -19.31 12.08
N ILE A 391 -20.58 -18.40 11.95
CA ILE A 391 -21.10 -17.96 10.65
C ILE A 391 -20.07 -17.02 9.98
N ASN A 392 -19.56 -16.04 10.73
CA ASN A 392 -18.47 -15.17 10.29
C ASN A 392 -17.72 -14.59 11.50
N ARG A 393 -16.50 -14.14 11.25
CA ARG A 393 -15.70 -13.43 12.24
C ARG A 393 -14.96 -12.26 11.62
N ILE A 394 -14.81 -11.18 12.34
CA ILE A 394 -14.05 -9.99 11.95
C ILE A 394 -13.23 -9.53 13.15
N ARG A 395 -12.01 -9.04 12.94
CA ARG A 395 -11.18 -8.46 14.01
C ARG A 395 -11.70 -7.08 14.40
N LEU A 396 -11.48 -6.73 15.67
CA LEU A 396 -11.88 -5.45 16.25
C LEU A 396 -10.69 -4.50 16.40
#